data_99e6ae4c194557bfa2955abcb554448a
#
_entry.id   99e6ae4c194557bfa2955abcb554448a
#
_cell.length_a   1.000
_cell.length_b   1.000
_cell.length_c   1.000
_cell.angle_alpha   90.00
_cell.angle_beta   90.00
_cell.angle_gamma   90.00
#
_symmetry.space_group_name_H-M   'P 1'
#
loop_
_entity.id
_entity.type
_entity.pdbx_description
1 polymer ?
#
loop_
_entity_poly.entity_id
_entity_poly.type
_entity_poly.pdbx_seq_one_letter_code
_entity_poly.pdbx_strand_id
1 'polypeptide(L)'
;MVIAAPQYVKEENINEFIDSITLDSIGSTTEEPGCLRFDVYQNVNDPTELYLYEVYSNADAFEYHRGTPHIKKWQETVKDMYDESRKGQNGRRGKNIWPPDNWEWNSGQRK
;
A
#
# COMPACT_ATOMS: atom_id res chain seq x y z
N MET A 1 -13.30 -3.66 -0.47
CA MET A 1 -12.22 -4.66 -0.64
C MET A 1 -10.93 -4.08 -0.08
N VAL A 2 -10.24 -4.84 0.74
CA VAL A 2 -9.05 -4.38 1.47
C VAL A 2 -7.86 -5.24 1.08
N ILE A 3 -6.71 -4.61 0.96
CA ILE A 3 -5.41 -5.28 0.86
C ILE A 3 -4.59 -4.92 2.10
N ALA A 4 -4.13 -5.92 2.82
CA ALA A 4 -3.20 -5.76 3.94
C ALA A 4 -1.89 -6.45 3.56
N ALA A 5 -0.81 -5.68 3.47
CA ALA A 5 0.44 -6.19 2.90
C ALA A 5 1.64 -5.83 3.81
N PRO A 6 2.18 -6.82 4.55
CA PRO A 6 3.42 -6.59 5.27
C PRO A 6 4.58 -6.42 4.29
N GLN A 7 5.53 -5.54 4.65
CA GLN A 7 6.70 -5.23 3.83
C GLN A 7 7.92 -5.28 4.72
N TYR A 8 8.80 -6.24 4.49
CA TYR A 8 10.05 -6.38 5.25
C TYR A 8 11.20 -5.89 4.38
N VAL A 9 11.78 -4.76 4.75
CA VAL A 9 12.73 -4.02 3.92
C VAL A 9 14.11 -4.08 4.52
N LYS A 10 15.14 -4.16 3.69
CA LYS A 10 16.53 -4.09 4.17
C LYS A 10 16.76 -2.74 4.85
N GLU A 11 17.52 -2.75 5.93
CA GLU A 11 17.79 -1.55 6.72
C GLU A 11 18.35 -0.41 5.86
N GLU A 12 19.27 -0.74 4.95
CA GLU A 12 19.91 0.25 4.07
C GLU A 12 18.96 0.86 3.04
N ASN A 13 17.78 0.26 2.83
CA ASN A 13 16.82 0.71 1.81
C ASN A 13 15.58 1.38 2.40
N ILE A 14 15.49 1.55 3.72
CA ILE A 14 14.27 2.04 4.37
C ILE A 14 13.83 3.40 3.81
N ASN A 15 14.74 4.37 3.76
CA ASN A 15 14.38 5.73 3.34
C ASN A 15 13.93 5.78 1.88
N GLU A 16 14.64 5.09 1.00
CA GLU A 16 14.27 5.02 -0.41
C GLU A 16 12.94 4.29 -0.61
N PHE A 17 12.72 3.21 0.15
CA PHE A 17 11.45 2.48 0.11
C PHE A 17 10.29 3.39 0.54
N ILE A 18 10.43 4.10 1.64
CA ILE A 18 9.39 5.01 2.15
C ILE A 18 9.07 6.09 1.12
N ASP A 19 10.09 6.71 0.53
CA ASP A 19 9.87 7.73 -0.49
C ASP A 19 9.09 7.16 -1.68
N SER A 20 9.45 5.97 -2.15
CA SER A 20 8.82 5.34 -3.30
C SER A 20 7.38 4.93 -3.01
N ILE A 21 7.12 4.29 -1.86
CA ILE A 21 5.76 3.86 -1.54
C ILE A 21 4.84 5.04 -1.25
N THR A 22 5.40 6.12 -0.69
CA THR A 22 4.63 7.34 -0.45
C THR A 22 4.12 7.93 -1.78
N LEU A 23 4.97 7.96 -2.80
CA LEU A 23 4.55 8.42 -4.13
C LEU A 23 3.45 7.54 -4.72
N ASP A 24 3.56 6.22 -4.57
CA ASP A 24 2.52 5.31 -5.03
C ASP A 24 1.21 5.54 -4.28
N SER A 25 1.27 5.70 -2.97
CA SER A 25 0.09 5.99 -2.15
C SER A 25 -0.59 7.30 -2.58
N ILE A 26 0.18 8.34 -2.79
CA ILE A 26 -0.35 9.63 -3.26
C ILE A 26 -0.99 9.48 -4.64
N GLY A 27 -0.31 8.84 -5.59
CA GLY A 27 -0.84 8.62 -6.92
C GLY A 27 -2.13 7.80 -6.90
N SER A 28 -2.16 6.75 -6.10
CA SER A 28 -3.33 5.88 -5.99
C SER A 28 -4.54 6.64 -5.43
N THR A 29 -4.36 7.41 -4.35
CA THR A 29 -5.46 8.09 -3.69
C THR A 29 -5.92 9.35 -4.41
N THR A 30 -5.08 9.97 -5.23
CA THR A 30 -5.42 11.20 -5.96
C THR A 30 -5.88 10.95 -7.38
N GLU A 31 -5.40 9.88 -8.03
CA GLU A 31 -5.65 9.65 -9.46
C GLU A 31 -6.60 8.49 -9.73
N GLU A 32 -6.78 7.56 -8.80
CA GLU A 32 -7.64 6.39 -8.98
C GLU A 32 -8.97 6.60 -8.28
N PRO A 33 -10.09 6.65 -9.01
CA PRO A 33 -11.40 6.89 -8.38
C PRO A 33 -11.79 5.82 -7.36
N GLY A 34 -11.32 4.59 -7.56
CA GLY A 34 -11.68 3.47 -6.72
C GLY A 34 -10.72 3.18 -5.59
N CYS A 35 -9.61 3.91 -5.47
CA CYS A 35 -8.70 3.78 -4.32
C CYS A 35 -9.14 4.76 -3.24
N LEU A 36 -9.81 4.26 -2.22
CA LEU A 36 -10.43 5.08 -1.18
C LEU A 36 -9.47 5.44 -0.07
N ARG A 37 -8.48 4.58 0.18
CA ARG A 37 -7.49 4.76 1.23
C ARG A 37 -6.25 3.94 0.90
N PHE A 38 -5.08 4.50 1.22
CA PHE A 38 -3.82 3.80 1.05
C PHE A 38 -2.87 4.30 2.12
N ASP A 39 -2.75 3.56 3.21
CA ASP A 39 -1.90 3.93 4.34
C ASP A 39 -0.56 3.21 4.25
N VAL A 40 0.48 3.94 4.61
CA VAL A 40 1.83 3.39 4.80
C VAL A 40 2.15 3.50 6.28
N TYR A 41 2.36 2.36 6.91
CA TYR A 41 2.58 2.25 8.35
C TYR A 41 3.99 1.69 8.59
N GLN A 42 4.65 2.19 9.62
CA GLN A 42 5.96 1.68 10.04
C GLN A 42 5.91 1.31 11.50
N ASN A 43 6.46 0.12 11.84
CA ASN A 43 6.56 -0.32 13.22
C ASN A 43 7.60 0.55 13.95
N VAL A 44 7.19 1.20 15.05
CA VAL A 44 8.10 2.09 15.80
C VAL A 44 9.23 1.33 16.50
N ASN A 45 9.06 0.04 16.75
CA ASN A 45 10.07 -0.81 17.39
C ASN A 45 10.98 -1.52 16.39
N ASP A 46 10.59 -1.55 15.11
CA ASP A 46 11.37 -2.18 14.05
C ASP A 46 11.15 -1.42 12.74
N PRO A 47 12.00 -0.44 12.42
CA PRO A 47 11.83 0.38 11.22
C PRO A 47 11.88 -0.39 9.90
N THR A 48 12.39 -1.63 9.90
CA THR A 48 12.44 -2.47 8.70
C THR A 48 11.11 -3.14 8.40
N GLU A 49 10.15 -3.09 9.32
CA GLU A 49 8.83 -3.67 9.16
C GLU A 49 7.80 -2.58 8.88
N LEU A 50 7.25 -2.63 7.68
CA LEU A 50 6.22 -1.71 7.24
C LEU A 50 4.96 -2.49 6.87
N TYR A 51 3.83 -1.79 6.81
CA TYR A 51 2.57 -2.37 6.37
C TYR A 51 1.89 -1.41 5.41
N LEU A 52 1.29 -1.97 4.38
CA LEU A 52 0.40 -1.24 3.49
C LEU A 52 -1.02 -1.67 3.81
N TYR A 53 -1.90 -0.69 3.98
CA TYR A 53 -3.32 -0.93 4.21
C TYR A 53 -4.09 -0.14 3.17
N GLU A 54 -4.74 -0.86 2.26
CA GLU A 54 -5.34 -0.27 1.07
C GLU A 54 -6.81 -0.63 1.00
N VAL A 55 -7.66 0.35 0.75
CA VAL A 55 -9.10 0.14 0.60
C VAL A 55 -9.53 0.55 -0.80
N TYR A 56 -10.17 -0.37 -1.49
CA TYR A 56 -10.71 -0.15 -2.83
C TYR A 56 -12.23 -0.32 -2.81
N SER A 57 -12.91 0.41 -3.70
CA SER A 57 -14.37 0.35 -3.76
C SER A 57 -14.88 -1.04 -4.12
N ASN A 58 -14.11 -1.82 -4.91
CA ASN A 58 -14.42 -3.20 -5.29
C ASN A 58 -13.17 -3.87 -5.88
N ALA A 59 -13.32 -5.13 -6.28
CA ALA A 59 -12.21 -5.88 -6.86
C ALA A 59 -11.75 -5.30 -8.20
N ASP A 60 -12.67 -4.74 -9.00
CA ASP A 60 -12.31 -4.12 -10.29
C ASP A 60 -11.42 -2.88 -10.08
N ALA A 61 -11.68 -2.10 -9.02
CA ALA A 61 -10.85 -0.95 -8.69
C ALA A 61 -9.42 -1.38 -8.33
N PHE A 62 -9.27 -2.50 -7.64
CA PHE A 62 -7.94 -3.04 -7.35
C PHE A 62 -7.25 -3.52 -8.62
N GLU A 63 -7.95 -4.19 -9.52
CA GLU A 63 -7.36 -4.61 -10.81
C GLU A 63 -6.95 -3.40 -11.64
N TYR A 64 -7.73 -2.32 -11.62
CA TYR A 64 -7.35 -1.06 -12.25
C TYR A 64 -6.04 -0.54 -11.66
N HIS A 65 -5.92 -0.52 -10.32
CA HIS A 65 -4.72 -0.10 -9.62
C HIS A 65 -3.48 -0.86 -10.10
N ARG A 66 -3.58 -2.17 -10.25
CA ARG A 66 -2.47 -3.03 -10.68
C ARG A 66 -1.96 -2.71 -12.08
N GLY A 67 -2.76 -2.06 -12.90
CA GLY A 67 -2.39 -1.67 -14.25
C GLY A 67 -1.83 -0.26 -14.39
N THR A 68 -1.80 0.52 -13.31
CA THR A 68 -1.39 1.93 -13.38
C THR A 68 0.11 2.10 -13.55
N PRO A 69 0.56 3.23 -14.14
CA PRO A 69 1.99 3.50 -14.23
C PRO A 69 2.67 3.65 -12.88
N HIS A 70 2.00 4.21 -11.88
CA HIS A 70 2.61 4.44 -10.57
C HIS A 70 2.89 3.14 -9.81
N ILE A 71 2.00 2.13 -9.90
CA ILE A 71 2.27 0.83 -9.26
C ILE A 71 3.43 0.12 -9.96
N LYS A 72 3.48 0.19 -11.28
CA LYS A 72 4.55 -0.45 -12.05
C LYS A 72 5.90 0.18 -11.76
N LYS A 73 5.95 1.50 -11.66
CA LYS A 73 7.15 2.22 -11.29
C LYS A 73 7.61 1.84 -9.89
N TRP A 74 6.69 1.78 -8.94
CA TRP A 74 6.99 1.38 -7.57
C TRP A 74 7.56 -0.03 -7.51
N GLN A 75 6.91 -1.00 -8.14
CA GLN A 75 7.35 -2.40 -8.16
C GLN A 75 8.77 -2.54 -8.71
N GLU A 76 9.07 -1.83 -9.78
CA GLU A 76 10.42 -1.87 -10.37
C GLU A 76 11.46 -1.24 -9.44
N THR A 77 11.09 -0.14 -8.79
CA THR A 77 12.00 0.59 -7.90
C THR A 77 12.38 -0.24 -6.67
N VAL A 78 11.42 -0.97 -6.08
CA VAL A 78 11.62 -1.63 -4.77
C VAL A 78 11.97 -3.11 -4.87
N LYS A 79 12.01 -3.68 -6.05
CA LYS A 79 12.13 -5.14 -6.23
C LYS A 79 13.33 -5.76 -5.51
N ASP A 80 14.42 -5.03 -5.36
CA ASP A 80 15.64 -5.52 -4.72
C ASP A 80 15.85 -4.99 -3.29
N MET A 81 14.84 -4.32 -2.73
CA MET A 81 14.92 -3.70 -1.40
C MET A 81 14.43 -4.59 -0.27
N TYR A 82 13.83 -5.74 -0.59
CA TYR A 82 13.24 -6.62 0.41
C TYR A 82 14.27 -7.51 1.10
N ASP A 83 14.04 -7.74 2.39
CA ASP A 83 14.79 -8.72 3.18
C ASP A 83 14.24 -10.11 2.86
N GLU A 84 14.98 -10.87 2.05
CA GLU A 84 14.55 -12.17 1.57
C GLU A 84 14.48 -13.23 2.68
N SER A 85 15.08 -12.98 3.83
CA SER A 85 14.99 -13.89 4.98
C SER A 85 13.62 -13.83 5.66
N ARG A 86 12.85 -12.75 5.45
CA ARG A 86 11.52 -12.56 6.01
C ARG A 86 10.49 -12.56 4.89
N LYS A 87 9.62 -13.56 4.89
CA LYS A 87 8.60 -13.75 3.85
C LYS A 87 7.28 -13.09 4.26
N GLY A 88 6.39 -12.88 3.30
CA GLY A 88 5.05 -12.43 3.57
C GLY A 88 4.69 -11.07 3.00
N GLN A 89 5.47 -10.56 2.07
CA GLN A 89 5.22 -9.25 1.43
C GLN A 89 3.97 -9.23 0.56
N ASN A 90 3.45 -10.39 0.19
CA ASN A 90 2.25 -10.45 -0.65
C ASN A 90 1.04 -9.95 0.10
N GLY A 91 0.29 -9.06 -0.54
CA GLY A 91 -0.93 -8.53 0.03
C GLY A 91 -2.00 -9.60 0.24
N ARG A 92 -2.69 -9.51 1.35
CA ARG A 92 -3.82 -10.38 1.65
C ARG A 92 -5.10 -9.62 1.37
N ARG A 93 -5.98 -10.24 0.61
CA ARG A 93 -7.29 -9.66 0.29
C ARG A 93 -8.27 -9.93 1.43
N GLY A 94 -9.07 -8.94 1.75
CA GLY A 94 -10.06 -9.08 2.80
C GLY A 94 -11.11 -8.00 2.73
N LYS A 95 -11.89 -7.90 3.79
CA LYS A 95 -12.86 -6.82 3.96
C LYS A 95 -12.80 -6.33 5.40
N ASN A 96 -13.12 -5.06 5.60
CA ASN A 96 -13.25 -4.53 6.95
C ASN A 96 -14.53 -5.04 7.59
N ILE A 97 -14.41 -5.46 8.82
CA ILE A 97 -15.58 -5.73 9.66
C ILE A 97 -16.13 -4.42 10.19
N TRP A 98 -15.23 -3.54 10.65
CA TRP A 98 -15.59 -2.21 11.12
C TRP A 98 -14.43 -1.24 10.92
N PRO A 99 -14.67 -0.07 10.35
CA PRO A 99 -15.91 0.29 9.64
C PRO A 99 -16.07 -0.57 8.38
N PRO A 100 -17.28 -0.73 7.85
CA PRO A 100 -17.51 -1.55 6.65
C PRO A 100 -16.82 -0.95 5.42
N ASP A 101 -16.62 -1.77 4.39
CA ASP A 101 -15.90 -1.33 3.18
C ASP A 101 -16.55 -0.14 2.48
N ASN A 102 -17.87 0.04 2.63
CA ASN A 102 -18.58 1.18 2.05
C ASN A 102 -18.59 2.43 2.94
N TRP A 103 -17.77 2.46 3.99
CA TRP A 103 -17.56 3.64 4.81
C TRP A 103 -16.96 4.77 3.96
N GLU A 104 -17.20 6.03 4.33
CA GLU A 104 -16.65 7.17 3.60
C GLU A 104 -15.15 7.37 3.91
N TRP A 105 -14.33 6.48 3.39
CA TRP A 105 -12.90 6.47 3.64
C TRP A 105 -12.16 7.69 3.10
N ASN A 106 -12.66 8.24 1.99
CA ASN A 106 -12.00 9.33 1.30
C ASN A 106 -12.43 10.71 1.79
N SER A 107 -13.30 10.77 2.79
CA SER A 107 -13.94 12.01 3.21
C SER A 107 -12.94 12.92 3.92
N GLY A 108 -12.21 13.72 3.17
CA GLY A 108 -11.24 14.68 3.71
C GLY A 108 -9.95 14.09 4.26
N GLN A 109 -9.74 12.80 4.13
CA GLN A 109 -8.60 12.13 4.76
C GLN A 109 -7.25 12.47 4.12
N ARG A 110 -7.24 12.81 2.83
CA ARG A 110 -6.02 13.03 2.07
C ARG A 110 -5.92 14.44 1.49
N LYS A 111 -6.56 15.36 2.09
CA LYS A 111 -6.53 16.75 1.64
C LYS A 111 -5.37 17.53 2.18
#